data_58e5c2583d656937a4b5e350dfffaee1
#
_entry.id   58e5c2583d656937a4b5e350dfffaee1
#
_cell.length_a   1.000
_cell.length_b   1.000
_cell.length_c   1.000
_cell.angle_alpha   90.00
_cell.angle_beta   90.00
_cell.angle_gamma   90.00
#
_symmetry.space_group_name_H-M   'P 1'
#
loop_
_entity.id
_entity.type
_entity.pdbx_description
1 polymer ?
#
loop_
_entity_poly.entity_id
_entity_poly.type
_entity_poly.pdbx_seq_one_letter_code
_entity_poly.pdbx_strand_id
1 'polypeptide(L)'
;MYILDEPSYSYLFFIIPFLLVLFVWTISWKLKVQKKVISLQMIESLSPNRSRFKIYFKFIILIMSLIFLVIGLINPKIGTELETVKREGVDIVFAIDVSKSMLAEDIAPNRIEKAKRLVSAIINNLVGDRIGIIAYANQAIPQLPITTDYNAGKMFLQGINTDMLSSQGTALNSALDLSATYFNDEDQTNRVVFIISDGEDHSEEAESASLRAAKSGIKIYTFGIGTDTGGPIPIKRDGVLESYKKDQNGEVVITKRNPKILKIISDNSNGQYIDGNNTREVVESVIEILK
;
A
#
# COMPACT_ATOMS: atom_id res chain seq x y z
N MET A 1 -2.53 18.68 18.36
CA MET A 1 -3.00 20.08 18.18
C MET A 1 -4.47 20.15 18.56
N TYR A 2 -4.90 21.15 19.39
CA TYR A 2 -6.33 21.31 19.70
C TYR A 2 -6.99 22.07 18.54
N ILE A 3 -7.99 21.48 17.94
CA ILE A 3 -8.77 22.10 16.86
C ILE A 3 -10.17 22.39 17.41
N LEU A 4 -10.63 23.63 17.23
CA LEU A 4 -12.01 24.02 17.56
C LEU A 4 -12.85 23.77 16.30
N ASP A 5 -13.90 22.98 16.44
CA ASP A 5 -14.78 22.63 15.30
C ASP A 5 -15.55 23.89 14.83
N GLU A 6 -16.09 24.64 15.80
CA GLU A 6 -16.90 25.82 15.53
C GLU A 6 -16.39 27.03 16.35
N PRO A 7 -15.29 27.69 15.93
CA PRO A 7 -14.70 28.83 16.68
C PRO A 7 -15.63 30.04 16.77
N SER A 8 -16.59 30.18 15.87
CA SER A 8 -17.56 31.28 15.88
C SER A 8 -18.40 31.36 17.15
N TYR A 9 -18.68 30.24 17.82
CA TYR A 9 -19.42 30.24 19.10
C TYR A 9 -18.63 30.81 20.28
N SER A 10 -17.33 31.07 20.13
CA SER A 10 -16.53 31.73 21.18
C SER A 10 -17.04 33.15 21.50
N TYR A 11 -17.71 33.82 20.56
CA TYR A 11 -18.34 35.12 20.83
C TYR A 11 -19.42 35.07 21.91
N LEU A 12 -20.02 33.90 22.17
CA LEU A 12 -21.00 33.74 23.25
C LEU A 12 -20.43 33.98 24.66
N PHE A 13 -19.10 33.88 24.81
CA PHE A 13 -18.46 34.27 26.07
C PHE A 13 -18.69 35.74 26.46
N PHE A 14 -18.95 36.63 25.50
CA PHE A 14 -19.28 38.03 25.78
C PHE A 14 -20.61 38.21 26.47
N ILE A 15 -21.47 37.21 26.50
CA ILE A 15 -22.73 37.21 27.29
C ILE A 15 -22.42 37.20 28.80
N ILE A 16 -21.31 36.58 29.23
CA ILE A 16 -20.94 36.44 30.63
C ILE A 16 -20.73 37.80 31.31
N PRO A 17 -19.86 38.69 30.81
CA PRO A 17 -19.67 40.02 31.40
C PRO A 17 -20.94 40.85 31.34
N PHE A 18 -21.77 40.71 30.30
CA PHE A 18 -23.06 41.38 30.24
C PHE A 18 -23.98 40.93 31.36
N LEU A 19 -24.11 39.63 31.59
CA LEU A 19 -24.91 39.07 32.72
C LEU A 19 -24.37 39.49 34.08
N LEU A 20 -23.05 39.60 34.27
CA LEU A 20 -22.42 40.11 35.49
C LEU A 20 -22.83 41.55 35.78
N VAL A 21 -22.76 42.41 34.77
CA VAL A 21 -23.17 43.83 34.91
C VAL A 21 -24.66 43.91 35.28
N LEU A 22 -25.51 43.14 34.59
CA LEU A 22 -26.93 43.08 34.83
C LEU A 22 -27.25 42.59 36.25
N PHE A 23 -26.54 41.58 36.73
CA PHE A 23 -26.66 41.04 38.07
C PHE A 23 -26.31 42.07 39.16
N VAL A 24 -25.16 42.72 39.00
CA VAL A 24 -24.71 43.79 39.92
C VAL A 24 -25.70 44.95 39.94
N TRP A 25 -26.17 45.35 38.74
CA TRP A 25 -27.17 46.41 38.60
C TRP A 25 -28.50 46.01 39.30
N THR A 26 -28.97 44.82 39.13
CA THR A 26 -30.22 44.30 39.73
C THR A 26 -30.11 44.24 41.24
N ILE A 27 -28.95 43.80 41.81
CA ILE A 27 -28.73 43.78 43.27
C ILE A 27 -28.68 45.20 43.80
N SER A 28 -27.94 46.09 43.14
CA SER A 28 -27.79 47.48 43.55
C SER A 28 -29.13 48.20 43.52
N TRP A 29 -29.95 47.99 42.49
CA TRP A 29 -31.27 48.55 42.37
C TRP A 29 -32.19 48.05 43.48
N LYS A 30 -32.25 46.73 43.71
CA LYS A 30 -33.02 46.12 44.82
C LYS A 30 -32.65 46.72 46.16
N LEU A 31 -31.36 46.89 46.45
CA LEU A 31 -30.89 47.49 47.71
C LEU A 31 -31.30 48.97 47.84
N LYS A 32 -31.25 49.73 46.74
CA LYS A 32 -31.70 51.15 46.74
C LYS A 32 -33.21 51.28 46.99
N VAL A 33 -34.01 50.42 46.32
CA VAL A 33 -35.47 50.44 46.50
C VAL A 33 -35.83 50.02 47.92
N GLN A 34 -35.22 48.95 48.43
CA GLN A 34 -35.47 48.48 49.81
C GLN A 34 -35.20 49.53 50.86
N LYS A 35 -34.09 50.27 50.74
CA LYS A 35 -33.75 51.37 51.67
C LYS A 35 -34.71 52.55 51.62
N LYS A 36 -35.44 52.73 50.47
CA LYS A 36 -36.47 53.81 50.35
C LYS A 36 -37.83 53.47 50.90
N VAL A 37 -38.18 52.18 50.89
CA VAL A 37 -39.54 51.78 51.15
C VAL A 37 -39.75 51.24 52.58
N ILE A 38 -38.73 50.56 53.15
CA ILE A 38 -38.88 49.86 54.46
C ILE A 38 -37.59 50.02 55.28
N SER A 39 -37.75 50.20 56.62
CA SER A 39 -36.58 50.16 57.50
C SER A 39 -35.95 48.79 57.56
N LEU A 40 -34.58 48.72 57.72
CA LEU A 40 -33.84 47.46 57.71
C LEU A 40 -34.38 46.47 58.80
N GLN A 41 -34.83 46.96 59.96
CA GLN A 41 -35.36 46.12 61.03
C GLN A 41 -36.67 45.42 60.62
N MET A 42 -37.52 46.04 59.79
CA MET A 42 -38.77 45.50 59.33
C MET A 42 -38.54 44.44 58.23
N ILE A 43 -37.49 44.55 57.44
CA ILE A 43 -37.11 43.55 56.42
C ILE A 43 -36.65 42.23 57.06
N GLU A 44 -35.93 42.29 58.18
CA GLU A 44 -35.47 41.10 58.89
C GLU A 44 -36.67 40.36 59.57
N SER A 45 -37.61 41.10 60.16
CA SER A 45 -38.80 40.47 60.74
C SER A 45 -39.73 39.85 59.71
N LEU A 46 -39.87 40.44 58.53
CA LEU A 46 -40.76 39.91 57.45
C LEU A 46 -40.13 38.81 56.64
N SER A 47 -38.80 38.63 56.67
CA SER A 47 -38.07 37.64 55.85
C SER A 47 -36.96 36.96 56.63
N PRO A 48 -37.25 36.19 57.68
CA PRO A 48 -36.22 35.59 58.54
C PRO A 48 -35.31 34.59 57.85
N ASN A 49 -35.80 33.96 56.76
CA ASN A 49 -35.05 32.97 55.99
C ASN A 49 -34.34 33.55 54.74
N ARG A 50 -34.18 34.87 54.65
CA ARG A 50 -33.51 35.53 53.50
C ARG A 50 -31.98 35.34 53.55
N SER A 51 -31.48 34.34 52.83
CA SER A 51 -30.05 34.11 52.68
C SER A 51 -29.49 34.85 51.45
N ARG A 52 -28.57 35.79 51.68
CA ARG A 52 -27.82 36.45 50.58
C ARG A 52 -26.97 35.45 49.84
N PHE A 53 -26.43 34.46 50.54
CA PHE A 53 -25.60 33.41 49.94
C PHE A 53 -26.32 32.66 48.82
N LYS A 54 -27.63 32.33 49.01
CA LYS A 54 -28.43 31.60 47.99
C LYS A 54 -28.53 32.36 46.66
N ILE A 55 -28.55 33.70 46.69
CA ILE A 55 -28.66 34.54 45.49
C ILE A 55 -27.37 34.48 44.70
N TYR A 56 -26.21 34.65 45.35
CA TYR A 56 -24.91 34.55 44.72
C TYR A 56 -24.63 33.14 44.23
N PHE A 57 -24.97 32.12 45.02
CA PHE A 57 -24.76 30.73 44.65
C PHE A 57 -25.57 30.33 43.42
N LYS A 58 -26.82 30.73 43.31
CA LYS A 58 -27.63 30.50 42.10
C LYS A 58 -27.07 31.17 40.89
N PHE A 59 -26.51 32.38 41.01
CA PHE A 59 -25.90 33.11 39.94
C PHE A 59 -24.61 32.43 39.48
N ILE A 60 -23.76 31.95 40.39
CA ILE A 60 -22.56 31.20 40.08
C ILE A 60 -22.90 29.92 39.30
N ILE A 61 -23.90 29.17 39.74
CA ILE A 61 -24.34 27.95 39.03
C ILE A 61 -24.80 28.29 37.61
N LEU A 62 -25.54 29.39 37.44
CA LEU A 62 -25.99 29.83 36.12
C LEU A 62 -24.81 30.17 35.20
N ILE A 63 -23.81 30.90 35.67
CA ILE A 63 -22.62 31.24 34.94
C ILE A 63 -21.81 29.97 34.57
N MET A 64 -21.62 29.06 35.53
CA MET A 64 -20.94 27.78 35.28
C MET A 64 -21.66 26.95 34.21
N SER A 65 -22.99 26.87 34.30
CA SER A 65 -23.78 26.18 33.29
C SER A 65 -23.63 26.80 31.89
N LEU A 66 -23.58 28.13 31.80
CA LEU A 66 -23.39 28.83 30.53
C LEU A 66 -21.99 28.57 29.96
N ILE A 67 -20.95 28.58 30.79
CA ILE A 67 -19.58 28.29 30.38
C ILE A 67 -19.50 26.87 29.78
N PHE A 68 -20.02 25.86 30.49
CA PHE A 68 -20.01 24.50 29.98
C PHE A 68 -20.84 24.34 28.70
N LEU A 69 -21.95 25.06 28.56
CA LEU A 69 -22.75 25.05 27.34
C LEU A 69 -21.96 25.64 26.16
N VAL A 70 -21.29 26.78 26.36
CA VAL A 70 -20.45 27.40 25.32
C VAL A 70 -19.28 26.50 24.94
N ILE A 71 -18.60 25.87 25.91
CA ILE A 71 -17.52 24.89 25.62
C ILE A 71 -18.07 23.72 24.83
N GLY A 72 -19.26 23.20 25.15
CA GLY A 72 -19.89 22.14 24.41
C GLY A 72 -20.23 22.51 22.97
N LEU A 73 -20.69 23.77 22.74
CA LEU A 73 -20.99 24.29 21.40
C LEU A 73 -19.70 24.49 20.54
N ILE A 74 -18.59 24.92 21.13
CA ILE A 74 -17.30 25.07 20.46
C ILE A 74 -16.72 23.72 20.04
N ASN A 75 -17.13 22.61 20.70
CA ASN A 75 -16.74 21.23 20.39
C ASN A 75 -15.21 21.08 20.21
N PRO A 76 -14.40 21.28 21.26
CA PRO A 76 -12.96 21.14 21.15
C PRO A 76 -12.60 19.68 20.84
N LYS A 77 -12.01 19.45 19.66
CA LYS A 77 -11.53 18.13 19.23
C LYS A 77 -10.03 18.05 19.46
N ILE A 78 -9.58 16.91 19.95
CA ILE A 78 -8.16 16.56 19.90
C ILE A 78 -7.95 15.99 18.50
N GLY A 79 -7.36 16.78 17.60
CA GLY A 79 -6.99 16.32 16.29
C GLY A 79 -5.90 15.26 16.44
N THR A 80 -6.17 14.03 16.02
CA THR A 80 -5.14 13.10 15.63
C THR A 80 -4.56 13.65 14.35
N GLU A 81 -3.31 14.11 14.36
CA GLU A 81 -2.56 14.28 13.12
C GLU A 81 -2.55 12.91 12.46
N LEU A 82 -3.00 12.85 11.21
CA LEU A 82 -2.69 11.72 10.36
C LEU A 82 -1.18 11.75 10.20
N GLU A 83 -0.46 11.07 11.09
CA GLU A 83 0.90 10.68 10.78
C GLU A 83 0.80 9.85 9.51
N THR A 84 1.29 10.37 8.40
CA THR A 84 1.62 9.56 7.24
C THR A 84 2.70 8.60 7.73
N VAL A 85 2.27 7.42 8.15
CA VAL A 85 3.19 6.32 8.43
C VAL A 85 3.82 6.01 7.08
N LYS A 86 5.04 6.51 6.85
CA LYS A 86 5.84 6.07 5.71
C LYS A 86 5.95 4.57 5.84
N ARG A 87 5.33 3.85 4.92
CA ARG A 87 5.50 2.40 4.84
C ARG A 87 6.97 2.14 4.53
N GLU A 88 7.63 1.39 5.38
CA GLU A 88 9.00 0.90 5.16
C GLU A 88 9.02 -0.34 4.25
N GLY A 89 7.85 -0.85 3.81
CA GLY A 89 7.73 -2.02 2.94
C GLY A 89 8.11 -1.72 1.48
N VAL A 90 8.53 -2.76 0.77
CA VAL A 90 8.92 -2.72 -0.65
C VAL A 90 7.71 -3.06 -1.53
N ASP A 91 7.59 -2.39 -2.68
CA ASP A 91 6.67 -2.78 -3.74
C ASP A 91 7.38 -3.73 -4.70
N ILE A 92 6.86 -4.94 -4.81
CA ILE A 92 7.46 -6.01 -5.60
C ILE A 92 6.51 -6.39 -6.74
N VAL A 93 6.99 -6.31 -7.98
CA VAL A 93 6.25 -6.84 -9.14
C VAL A 93 6.95 -8.10 -9.65
N PHE A 94 6.24 -9.22 -9.67
CA PHE A 94 6.67 -10.46 -10.26
C PHE A 94 6.25 -10.50 -11.74
N ALA A 95 7.22 -10.41 -12.65
CA ALA A 95 7.02 -10.59 -14.07
C ALA A 95 7.40 -12.03 -14.47
N ILE A 96 6.39 -12.85 -14.79
CA ILE A 96 6.56 -14.27 -15.04
C ILE A 96 6.44 -14.54 -16.52
N ASP A 97 7.47 -15.15 -17.08
CA ASP A 97 7.50 -15.62 -18.46
C ASP A 97 6.54 -16.78 -18.64
N VAL A 98 5.61 -16.65 -19.59
CA VAL A 98 4.65 -17.68 -19.97
C VAL A 98 4.83 -18.11 -21.42
N SER A 99 5.98 -17.88 -22.02
CA SER A 99 6.34 -18.35 -23.35
C SER A 99 6.36 -19.87 -23.42
N LYS A 100 6.25 -20.44 -24.61
CA LYS A 100 6.23 -21.90 -24.78
C LYS A 100 7.53 -22.60 -24.39
N SER A 101 8.66 -21.91 -24.38
CA SER A 101 9.93 -22.44 -23.87
C SER A 101 9.86 -22.81 -22.38
N MET A 102 8.99 -22.13 -21.63
CA MET A 102 8.77 -22.44 -20.21
C MET A 102 8.04 -23.76 -19.95
N LEU A 103 7.56 -24.46 -21.00
CA LEU A 103 7.08 -25.84 -20.90
C LEU A 103 8.19 -26.88 -20.90
N ALA A 104 9.43 -26.51 -21.21
CA ALA A 104 10.55 -27.45 -21.21
C ALA A 104 10.70 -28.15 -19.86
N GLU A 105 11.01 -29.47 -19.94
CA GLU A 105 11.10 -30.37 -18.78
C GLU A 105 12.57 -30.68 -18.38
N ASP A 106 13.49 -29.81 -18.75
CA ASP A 106 14.89 -29.86 -18.30
C ASP A 106 15.05 -29.62 -16.78
N ILE A 107 14.00 -29.07 -16.18
CA ILE A 107 13.84 -28.93 -14.72
C ILE A 107 12.46 -29.46 -14.33
N ALA A 108 12.41 -30.30 -13.31
CA ALA A 108 11.16 -30.94 -12.87
C ALA A 108 10.23 -29.97 -12.10
N PRO A 109 8.90 -29.99 -12.40
CA PRO A 109 8.22 -30.77 -13.44
C PRO A 109 8.36 -30.15 -14.83
N ASN A 110 8.46 -28.85 -14.94
CA ASN A 110 8.82 -28.00 -16.06
C ASN A 110 9.21 -26.60 -15.55
N ARG A 111 9.70 -25.72 -16.43
CA ARG A 111 10.20 -24.39 -16.06
C ARG A 111 9.09 -23.50 -15.46
N ILE A 112 7.88 -23.47 -16.04
CA ILE A 112 6.79 -22.62 -15.55
C ILE A 112 6.31 -23.05 -14.16
N GLU A 113 6.17 -24.33 -13.90
CA GLU A 113 5.78 -24.81 -12.57
C GLU A 113 6.90 -24.59 -11.55
N LYS A 114 8.15 -24.64 -11.96
CA LYS A 114 9.29 -24.27 -11.13
C LYS A 114 9.25 -22.78 -10.78
N ALA A 115 8.99 -21.90 -11.76
CA ALA A 115 8.82 -20.45 -11.56
C ALA A 115 7.70 -20.14 -10.57
N LYS A 116 6.54 -20.78 -10.72
CA LYS A 116 5.40 -20.61 -9.80
C LYS A 116 5.75 -21.03 -8.37
N ARG A 117 6.44 -22.16 -8.20
CA ARG A 117 6.90 -22.62 -6.88
C ARG A 117 7.90 -21.64 -6.27
N LEU A 118 8.82 -21.09 -7.07
CA LEU A 118 9.78 -20.09 -6.63
C LEU A 118 9.09 -18.82 -6.12
N VAL A 119 8.19 -18.24 -6.93
CA VAL A 119 7.43 -17.04 -6.54
C VAL A 119 6.58 -17.30 -5.31
N SER A 120 5.91 -18.46 -5.22
CA SER A 120 5.14 -18.83 -4.03
C SER A 120 6.02 -18.93 -2.77
N ALA A 121 7.23 -19.47 -2.90
CA ALA A 121 8.19 -19.56 -1.80
C ALA A 121 8.68 -18.17 -1.35
N ILE A 122 8.92 -17.25 -2.30
CA ILE A 122 9.26 -15.86 -1.99
C ILE A 122 8.11 -15.20 -1.23
N ILE A 123 6.89 -15.25 -1.77
CA ILE A 123 5.69 -14.65 -1.15
C ILE A 123 5.46 -15.15 0.28
N ASN A 124 5.76 -16.41 0.57
CA ASN A 124 5.62 -16.99 1.92
C ASN A 124 6.59 -16.38 2.95
N ASN A 125 7.65 -15.74 2.50
CA ASN A 125 8.68 -15.15 3.37
C ASN A 125 8.62 -13.61 3.41
N LEU A 126 7.69 -12.98 2.68
CA LEU A 126 7.48 -11.53 2.72
C LEU A 126 6.71 -11.12 3.97
N VAL A 127 7.08 -9.96 4.54
CA VAL A 127 6.42 -9.39 5.72
C VAL A 127 6.25 -7.88 5.54
N GLY A 128 5.02 -7.43 5.31
CA GLY A 128 4.71 -6.00 5.18
C GLY A 128 4.90 -5.41 3.79
N ASP A 129 5.41 -6.18 2.83
CA ASP A 129 5.61 -5.76 1.45
C ASP A 129 4.30 -5.84 0.65
N ARG A 130 4.25 -5.14 -0.48
CA ARG A 130 3.14 -5.26 -1.44
C ARG A 130 3.62 -6.06 -2.66
N ILE A 131 2.74 -6.86 -3.22
CA ILE A 131 3.05 -7.69 -4.39
C ILE A 131 2.11 -7.39 -5.55
N GLY A 132 2.64 -7.39 -6.76
CA GLY A 132 1.90 -7.39 -8.01
C GLY A 132 2.39 -8.54 -8.89
N ILE A 133 1.56 -9.01 -9.82
CA ILE A 133 1.92 -10.10 -10.73
C ILE A 133 1.59 -9.72 -12.17
N ILE A 134 2.52 -9.95 -13.06
CA ILE A 134 2.43 -9.76 -14.50
C ILE A 134 2.81 -11.09 -15.16
N ALA A 135 2.04 -11.53 -16.15
CA ALA A 135 2.44 -12.60 -17.05
C ALA A 135 2.85 -12.01 -18.40
N TYR A 136 3.92 -12.49 -18.99
CA TYR A 136 4.37 -11.99 -20.28
C TYR A 136 4.91 -13.10 -21.20
N ALA A 137 4.77 -12.86 -22.48
CA ALA A 137 5.42 -13.58 -23.58
C ALA A 137 5.74 -12.55 -24.67
N ASN A 138 5.12 -12.58 -25.84
CA ASN A 138 5.26 -11.53 -26.86
C ASN A 138 4.63 -10.18 -26.43
N GLN A 139 3.78 -10.19 -25.44
CA GLN A 139 3.19 -9.01 -24.78
C GLN A 139 3.03 -9.28 -23.28
N ALA A 140 2.90 -8.23 -22.49
CA ALA A 140 2.66 -8.34 -21.06
C ALA A 140 1.20 -8.08 -20.73
N ILE A 141 0.64 -8.86 -19.80
CA ILE A 141 -0.72 -8.70 -19.29
C ILE A 141 -0.71 -8.63 -17.76
N PRO A 142 -1.50 -7.72 -17.17
CA PRO A 142 -1.62 -7.64 -15.72
C PRO A 142 -2.43 -8.84 -15.21
N GLN A 143 -1.94 -9.47 -14.12
CA GLN A 143 -2.64 -10.56 -13.45
C GLN A 143 -3.16 -10.14 -12.09
N LEU A 144 -2.33 -9.45 -11.31
CA LEU A 144 -2.67 -8.95 -9.99
C LEU A 144 -2.09 -7.55 -9.82
N PRO A 145 -2.90 -6.52 -9.54
CA PRO A 145 -2.40 -5.20 -9.17
C PRO A 145 -1.68 -5.26 -7.80
N ILE A 146 -0.89 -4.24 -7.47
CA ILE A 146 -0.17 -4.19 -6.20
C ILE A 146 -1.13 -4.30 -5.01
N THR A 147 -0.88 -5.29 -4.15
CA THR A 147 -1.70 -5.59 -2.97
C THR A 147 -0.86 -6.17 -1.84
N THR A 148 -1.37 -6.09 -0.62
CA THR A 148 -0.83 -6.78 0.56
C THR A 148 -1.47 -8.16 0.77
N ASP A 149 -2.45 -8.56 -0.07
CA ASP A 149 -3.11 -9.86 0.04
C ASP A 149 -2.29 -10.96 -0.64
N TYR A 150 -1.43 -11.61 0.14
CA TYR A 150 -0.60 -12.71 -0.32
C TYR A 150 -1.40 -13.96 -0.74
N ASN A 151 -2.61 -14.14 -0.19
CA ASN A 151 -3.46 -15.28 -0.58
C ASN A 151 -4.03 -15.06 -1.97
N ALA A 152 -4.49 -13.85 -2.28
CA ALA A 152 -4.87 -13.48 -3.64
C ALA A 152 -3.67 -13.68 -4.59
N GLY A 153 -2.46 -13.22 -4.21
CA GLY A 153 -1.25 -13.45 -4.99
C GLY A 153 -1.02 -14.91 -5.35
N LYS A 154 -1.10 -15.82 -4.39
CA LYS A 154 -0.95 -17.26 -4.61
C LYS A 154 -2.05 -17.85 -5.49
N MET A 155 -3.28 -17.38 -5.35
CA MET A 155 -4.42 -17.83 -6.17
C MET A 155 -4.21 -17.45 -7.64
N PHE A 156 -3.86 -16.19 -7.93
CA PHE A 156 -3.57 -15.75 -9.29
C PHE A 156 -2.34 -16.45 -9.88
N LEU A 157 -1.31 -16.67 -9.08
CA LEU A 157 -0.10 -17.40 -9.48
C LEU A 157 -0.42 -18.84 -9.94
N GLN A 158 -1.33 -19.53 -9.26
CA GLN A 158 -1.75 -20.88 -9.66
C GLN A 158 -2.44 -20.90 -11.02
N GLY A 159 -3.20 -19.85 -11.37
CA GLY A 159 -3.88 -19.71 -12.66
C GLY A 159 -2.95 -19.44 -13.84
N ILE A 160 -1.70 -19.03 -13.60
CA ILE A 160 -0.74 -18.70 -14.66
C ILE A 160 -0.38 -19.97 -15.43
N ASN A 161 -0.47 -19.88 -16.76
CA ASN A 161 -0.09 -20.95 -17.68
C ASN A 161 0.35 -20.36 -19.04
N THR A 162 0.98 -21.18 -19.88
CA THR A 162 1.54 -20.76 -21.17
C THR A 162 0.48 -20.58 -22.27
N ASP A 163 -0.79 -20.87 -22.02
CA ASP A 163 -1.88 -20.71 -22.97
C ASP A 163 -2.63 -19.37 -22.79
N MET A 164 -2.24 -18.58 -21.78
CA MET A 164 -2.84 -17.27 -21.51
C MET A 164 -2.57 -16.26 -22.63
N LEU A 165 -1.46 -16.41 -23.35
CA LEU A 165 -1.06 -15.56 -24.44
C LEU A 165 -0.95 -16.37 -25.73
N SER A 166 -1.71 -15.97 -26.74
CA SER A 166 -1.75 -16.67 -28.03
C SER A 166 -0.53 -16.35 -28.91
N SER A 167 0.10 -15.18 -28.74
CA SER A 167 1.28 -14.78 -29.47
C SER A 167 2.54 -15.39 -28.87
N GLN A 168 3.37 -15.99 -29.73
CA GLN A 168 4.63 -16.60 -29.30
C GLN A 168 5.77 -15.58 -29.38
N GLY A 169 6.75 -15.71 -28.52
CA GLY A 169 7.91 -14.84 -28.38
C GLY A 169 8.11 -14.45 -26.92
N THR A 170 9.19 -13.75 -26.64
CA THR A 170 9.52 -13.23 -25.32
C THR A 170 9.83 -11.76 -25.47
N ALA A 171 9.00 -10.88 -24.92
CA ALA A 171 9.17 -9.43 -24.98
C ALA A 171 9.37 -8.88 -23.57
N LEU A 172 10.60 -8.92 -23.09
CA LEU A 172 11.01 -8.40 -21.80
C LEU A 172 10.77 -6.89 -21.67
N ASN A 173 10.87 -6.14 -22.77
CA ASN A 173 10.54 -4.72 -22.82
C ASN A 173 9.08 -4.47 -22.41
N SER A 174 8.13 -5.24 -22.95
CA SER A 174 6.72 -5.11 -22.59
C SER A 174 6.45 -5.39 -21.10
N ALA A 175 7.14 -6.40 -20.54
CA ALA A 175 7.04 -6.72 -19.12
C ALA A 175 7.59 -5.58 -18.24
N LEU A 176 8.72 -4.99 -18.61
CA LEU A 176 9.33 -3.88 -17.88
C LEU A 176 8.50 -2.61 -17.96
N ASP A 177 8.02 -2.27 -19.17
CA ASP A 177 7.19 -1.08 -19.36
C ASP A 177 5.85 -1.21 -18.61
N LEU A 178 5.21 -2.39 -18.62
CA LEU A 178 4.01 -2.64 -17.83
C LEU A 178 4.30 -2.61 -16.32
N SER A 179 5.43 -3.19 -15.88
CA SER A 179 5.84 -3.17 -14.47
C SER A 179 5.99 -1.74 -13.94
N ALA A 180 6.54 -0.84 -14.76
CA ALA A 180 6.69 0.57 -14.38
C ALA A 180 5.34 1.25 -14.08
N THR A 181 4.25 0.83 -14.73
CA THR A 181 2.92 1.39 -14.49
C THR A 181 2.30 0.98 -13.14
N TYR A 182 2.84 -0.05 -12.50
CA TYR A 182 2.38 -0.51 -11.20
C TYR A 182 2.84 0.39 -10.05
N PHE A 183 3.91 1.16 -10.24
CA PHE A 183 4.54 2.00 -9.22
C PHE A 183 4.08 3.46 -9.35
N ASN A 184 2.79 3.72 -9.13
CA ASN A 184 2.19 5.06 -9.26
C ASN A 184 2.09 5.82 -7.92
N ASP A 185 2.56 5.24 -6.83
CA ASP A 185 2.50 5.84 -5.51
C ASP A 185 3.74 6.72 -5.29
N GLU A 186 3.56 8.03 -5.21
CA GLU A 186 4.66 8.99 -5.02
C GLU A 186 5.36 8.83 -3.66
N ASP A 187 4.65 8.26 -2.67
CA ASP A 187 5.18 8.05 -1.33
C ASP A 187 6.06 6.79 -1.21
N GLN A 188 6.07 5.92 -2.24
CA GLN A 188 6.82 4.66 -2.22
C GLN A 188 8.23 4.86 -2.76
N THR A 189 9.24 4.63 -1.94
CA THR A 189 10.65 4.80 -2.29
C THR A 189 11.33 3.54 -2.81
N ASN A 190 10.86 2.35 -2.38
CA ASN A 190 11.47 1.06 -2.71
C ASN A 190 10.63 0.30 -3.74
N ARG A 191 11.10 0.26 -4.98
CA ARG A 191 10.43 -0.36 -6.14
C ARG A 191 11.28 -1.45 -6.72
N VAL A 192 10.77 -2.68 -6.74
CA VAL A 192 11.51 -3.86 -7.17
C VAL A 192 10.70 -4.65 -8.19
N VAL A 193 11.35 -5.03 -9.29
CA VAL A 193 10.80 -5.97 -10.28
C VAL A 193 11.61 -7.26 -10.24
N PHE A 194 10.93 -8.38 -10.07
CA PHE A 194 11.48 -9.71 -10.18
C PHE A 194 11.04 -10.32 -11.51
N ILE A 195 11.99 -10.52 -12.42
CA ILE A 195 11.77 -11.17 -13.72
C ILE A 195 12.13 -12.64 -13.59
N ILE A 196 11.19 -13.52 -13.94
CA ILE A 196 11.39 -14.96 -13.93
C ILE A 196 11.25 -15.48 -15.36
N SER A 197 12.36 -15.89 -15.96
CA SER A 197 12.44 -16.30 -17.37
C SER A 197 13.60 -17.28 -17.61
N ASP A 198 13.59 -17.93 -18.77
CA ASP A 198 14.74 -18.66 -19.29
C ASP A 198 15.70 -17.76 -20.12
N GLY A 199 15.29 -16.51 -20.40
CA GLY A 199 16.12 -15.52 -21.08
C GLY A 199 16.22 -15.72 -22.61
N GLU A 200 15.26 -16.37 -23.24
CA GLU A 200 15.20 -16.54 -24.71
C GLU A 200 14.75 -15.26 -25.46
N ASP A 201 14.93 -14.07 -24.86
CA ASP A 201 14.74 -12.79 -25.54
C ASP A 201 16.05 -12.34 -26.21
N HIS A 202 15.96 -11.90 -27.45
CA HIS A 202 17.09 -11.41 -28.23
C HIS A 202 16.92 -9.93 -28.63
N SER A 203 15.96 -9.20 -28.02
CA SER A 203 15.66 -7.82 -28.41
C SER A 203 16.58 -6.82 -27.73
N GLU A 204 17.20 -5.92 -28.52
CA GLU A 204 17.88 -4.71 -28.01
C GLU A 204 16.93 -3.77 -27.25
N GLU A 205 15.62 -3.93 -27.45
CA GLU A 205 14.58 -3.15 -26.78
C GLU A 205 14.50 -3.46 -25.27
N ALA A 206 14.79 -4.70 -24.85
CA ALA A 206 14.80 -5.10 -23.44
C ALA A 206 15.89 -4.35 -22.66
N GLU A 207 17.06 -4.14 -23.24
CA GLU A 207 18.12 -3.34 -22.63
C GLU A 207 17.71 -1.88 -22.45
N SER A 208 17.14 -1.27 -23.50
CA SER A 208 16.64 0.10 -23.41
C SER A 208 15.52 0.28 -22.39
N ALA A 209 14.62 -0.70 -22.25
CA ALA A 209 13.56 -0.71 -21.25
C ALA A 209 14.12 -0.82 -19.83
N SER A 210 15.15 -1.63 -19.60
CA SER A 210 15.78 -1.73 -18.28
C SER A 210 16.43 -0.41 -17.85
N LEU A 211 17.06 0.31 -18.77
CA LEU A 211 17.61 1.64 -18.49
C LEU A 211 16.54 2.68 -18.18
N ARG A 212 15.36 2.60 -18.84
CA ARG A 212 14.20 3.47 -18.49
C ARG A 212 13.68 3.19 -17.08
N ALA A 213 13.52 1.90 -16.75
CA ALA A 213 13.07 1.48 -15.42
C ALA A 213 14.05 1.92 -14.32
N ALA A 214 15.36 1.78 -14.56
CA ALA A 214 16.40 2.24 -13.65
C ALA A 214 16.34 3.76 -13.40
N LYS A 215 16.11 4.57 -14.43
CA LYS A 215 15.93 6.03 -14.30
C LYS A 215 14.72 6.40 -13.45
N SER A 216 13.70 5.54 -13.41
CA SER A 216 12.51 5.69 -12.54
C SER A 216 12.73 5.14 -11.12
N GLY A 217 13.96 4.77 -10.75
CA GLY A 217 14.29 4.25 -9.43
C GLY A 217 13.86 2.80 -9.18
N ILE A 218 13.55 2.05 -10.25
CA ILE A 218 13.14 0.65 -10.16
C ILE A 218 14.39 -0.24 -10.19
N LYS A 219 14.55 -1.11 -9.20
CA LYS A 219 15.58 -2.16 -9.19
C LYS A 219 15.03 -3.43 -9.82
N ILE A 220 15.78 -4.04 -10.72
CA ILE A 220 15.35 -5.25 -11.43
C ILE A 220 16.27 -6.41 -11.04
N TYR A 221 15.68 -7.46 -10.49
CA TYR A 221 16.37 -8.72 -10.23
C TYR A 221 15.83 -9.78 -11.16
N THR A 222 16.70 -10.57 -11.75
CA THR A 222 16.33 -11.57 -12.74
C THR A 222 16.66 -12.96 -12.25
N PHE A 223 15.69 -13.88 -12.38
CA PHE A 223 15.82 -15.27 -11.99
C PHE A 223 15.80 -16.15 -13.23
N GLY A 224 16.94 -16.73 -13.55
CA GLY A 224 17.07 -17.63 -14.70
C GLY A 224 16.59 -19.03 -14.38
N ILE A 225 15.58 -19.51 -15.10
CA ILE A 225 15.04 -20.87 -14.98
C ILE A 225 15.46 -21.71 -16.17
N GLY A 226 15.86 -22.95 -15.97
CA GLY A 226 16.31 -23.85 -17.02
C GLY A 226 17.76 -24.26 -16.88
N THR A 227 18.20 -25.13 -17.79
CA THR A 227 19.57 -25.62 -17.81
C THR A 227 20.33 -25.12 -19.03
N ASP A 228 21.66 -25.13 -18.97
CA ASP A 228 22.51 -24.74 -20.11
C ASP A 228 22.50 -25.83 -21.20
N THR A 229 22.19 -27.08 -20.86
CA THR A 229 21.98 -28.18 -21.78
C THR A 229 20.62 -28.07 -22.49
N GLY A 230 19.64 -27.50 -21.80
CA GLY A 230 18.30 -27.32 -22.30
C GLY A 230 17.45 -28.58 -22.34
N GLY A 231 16.25 -28.46 -22.88
CA GLY A 231 15.32 -29.53 -23.07
C GLY A 231 14.34 -29.30 -24.22
N PRO A 232 13.68 -30.35 -24.72
CA PRO A 232 12.66 -30.22 -25.74
C PRO A 232 11.38 -29.64 -25.14
N ILE A 233 10.62 -28.93 -25.98
CA ILE A 233 9.32 -28.37 -25.59
C ILE A 233 8.24 -29.42 -25.87
N PRO A 234 7.56 -30.00 -24.83
CA PRO A 234 6.55 -31.02 -25.04
C PRO A 234 5.25 -30.39 -25.56
N ILE A 235 4.60 -31.07 -26.49
CA ILE A 235 3.21 -30.83 -26.92
C ILE A 235 2.36 -31.92 -26.29
N LYS A 236 1.53 -31.51 -25.32
CA LYS A 236 0.66 -32.45 -24.59
C LYS A 236 -0.79 -32.22 -24.98
N ARG A 237 -1.54 -33.31 -25.11
CA ARG A 237 -2.98 -33.30 -25.29
C ARG A 237 -3.61 -34.10 -24.14
N ASP A 238 -4.55 -33.50 -23.44
CA ASP A 238 -5.16 -34.06 -22.23
C ASP A 238 -4.14 -34.61 -21.19
N GLY A 239 -3.00 -33.91 -21.05
CA GLY A 239 -1.92 -34.31 -20.14
C GLY A 239 -0.99 -35.40 -20.65
N VAL A 240 -1.28 -36.02 -21.82
CA VAL A 240 -0.46 -37.06 -22.44
C VAL A 240 0.49 -36.43 -23.45
N LEU A 241 1.74 -36.83 -23.45
CA LEU A 241 2.74 -36.39 -24.44
C LEU A 241 2.36 -36.92 -25.82
N GLU A 242 2.08 -36.00 -26.74
CA GLU A 242 1.77 -36.34 -28.15
C GLU A 242 3.03 -36.23 -29.02
N SER A 243 3.78 -35.15 -28.88
CA SER A 243 4.99 -34.89 -29.65
C SER A 243 5.85 -33.81 -28.95
N TYR A 244 6.98 -33.49 -29.57
CA TYR A 244 7.78 -32.34 -29.22
C TYR A 244 7.68 -31.28 -30.33
N LYS A 245 7.82 -30.00 -29.93
CA LYS A 245 7.86 -28.86 -30.86
C LYS A 245 8.99 -29.05 -31.86
N LYS A 246 8.67 -28.92 -33.15
CA LYS A 246 9.64 -29.02 -34.24
C LYS A 246 9.85 -27.69 -34.92
N ASP A 247 11.02 -27.49 -35.46
CA ASP A 247 11.38 -26.33 -36.30
C ASP A 247 10.83 -26.51 -37.74
N GLN A 248 11.20 -25.56 -38.62
CA GLN A 248 10.80 -25.59 -40.03
C GLN A 248 11.42 -26.77 -40.81
N ASN A 249 12.50 -27.38 -40.32
CA ASN A 249 13.21 -28.49 -40.91
C ASN A 249 12.65 -29.85 -40.39
N GLY A 250 11.75 -29.84 -39.44
CA GLY A 250 11.18 -31.01 -38.79
C GLY A 250 12.02 -31.55 -37.64
N GLU A 251 13.09 -30.84 -37.22
CA GLU A 251 13.92 -31.22 -36.09
C GLU A 251 13.31 -30.74 -34.76
N VAL A 252 13.53 -31.51 -33.69
CA VAL A 252 13.03 -31.16 -32.36
C VAL A 252 13.74 -29.90 -31.82
N VAL A 253 12.96 -28.89 -31.47
CA VAL A 253 13.48 -27.65 -30.88
C VAL A 253 13.95 -27.91 -29.46
N ILE A 254 15.23 -27.63 -29.19
CA ILE A 254 15.82 -27.66 -27.86
C ILE A 254 15.97 -26.22 -27.38
N THR A 255 15.22 -25.84 -26.34
CA THR A 255 15.33 -24.54 -25.68
C THR A 255 16.37 -24.58 -24.56
N LYS A 256 17.22 -23.56 -24.43
CA LYS A 256 18.29 -23.48 -23.44
C LYS A 256 18.15 -22.21 -22.63
N ARG A 257 18.52 -22.26 -21.35
CA ARG A 257 18.63 -21.04 -20.57
C ARG A 257 19.69 -20.11 -21.15
N ASN A 258 19.34 -18.82 -21.34
CA ASN A 258 20.26 -17.78 -21.76
C ASN A 258 20.38 -16.68 -20.69
N PRO A 259 21.38 -16.75 -19.79
CA PRO A 259 21.52 -15.78 -18.72
C PRO A 259 22.07 -14.42 -19.19
N LYS A 260 22.54 -14.27 -20.44
CA LYS A 260 23.22 -13.06 -20.88
C LYS A 260 22.33 -11.83 -20.81
N ILE A 261 21.15 -11.88 -21.43
CA ILE A 261 20.23 -10.75 -21.45
C ILE A 261 19.69 -10.46 -20.03
N LEU A 262 19.43 -11.49 -19.24
CA LEU A 262 18.96 -11.35 -17.86
C LEU A 262 20.01 -10.62 -16.99
N LYS A 263 21.28 -10.92 -17.16
CA LYS A 263 22.37 -10.22 -16.48
C LYS A 263 22.46 -8.75 -16.90
N ILE A 264 22.41 -8.47 -18.20
CA ILE A 264 22.43 -7.08 -18.71
C ILE A 264 21.30 -6.26 -18.11
N ILE A 265 20.07 -6.81 -18.09
CA ILE A 265 18.89 -6.12 -17.55
C ILE A 265 19.03 -5.83 -16.04
N SER A 266 19.49 -6.80 -15.27
CA SER A 266 19.69 -6.60 -13.83
C SER A 266 20.81 -5.62 -13.54
N ASP A 267 21.94 -5.72 -14.24
CA ASP A 267 23.11 -4.85 -14.05
C ASP A 267 22.78 -3.37 -14.38
N ASN A 268 21.99 -3.13 -15.43
CA ASN A 268 21.53 -1.79 -15.82
C ASN A 268 20.71 -1.07 -14.75
N SER A 269 20.09 -1.81 -13.82
CA SER A 269 19.17 -1.28 -12.80
C SER A 269 19.70 -1.40 -11.37
N ASN A 270 21.00 -1.63 -11.19
CA ASN A 270 21.61 -1.90 -9.88
C ASN A 270 20.97 -3.10 -9.15
N GLY A 271 20.46 -4.06 -9.90
CA GLY A 271 19.97 -5.34 -9.39
C GLY A 271 20.99 -6.45 -9.57
N GLN A 272 20.53 -7.69 -9.59
CA GLN A 272 21.37 -8.87 -9.72
C GLN A 272 20.65 -9.99 -10.47
N TYR A 273 21.41 -10.77 -11.25
CA TYR A 273 20.98 -12.05 -11.78
C TYR A 273 21.19 -13.15 -10.75
N ILE A 274 20.20 -14.01 -10.55
CA ILE A 274 20.23 -15.14 -9.61
C ILE A 274 19.79 -16.41 -10.35
N ASP A 275 20.45 -17.55 -10.08
CA ASP A 275 20.02 -18.84 -10.63
C ASP A 275 18.73 -19.28 -9.93
N GLY A 276 17.60 -19.28 -10.68
CA GLY A 276 16.27 -19.60 -10.17
C GLY A 276 16.04 -21.10 -9.89
N ASN A 277 16.98 -21.97 -10.25
CA ASN A 277 16.83 -23.41 -10.11
C ASN A 277 16.90 -23.88 -8.64
N ASN A 278 17.66 -23.18 -7.79
CA ASN A 278 17.74 -23.45 -6.37
C ASN A 278 16.81 -22.53 -5.57
N THR A 279 15.60 -22.99 -5.30
CA THR A 279 14.57 -22.20 -4.60
C THR A 279 15.04 -21.68 -3.23
N ARG A 280 15.83 -22.46 -2.49
CA ARG A 280 16.29 -22.08 -1.15
C ARG A 280 17.28 -20.91 -1.23
N GLU A 281 18.29 -21.02 -2.08
CA GLU A 281 19.25 -19.94 -2.31
C GLU A 281 18.57 -18.63 -2.77
N VAL A 282 17.61 -18.76 -3.69
CA VAL A 282 16.84 -17.58 -4.17
C VAL A 282 16.08 -16.91 -3.03
N VAL A 283 15.37 -17.68 -2.20
CA VAL A 283 14.62 -17.11 -1.07
C VAL A 283 15.56 -16.42 -0.07
N GLU A 284 16.69 -17.03 0.26
CA GLU A 284 17.71 -16.43 1.13
C GLU A 284 18.26 -15.12 0.55
N SER A 285 18.59 -15.10 -0.75
CA SER A 285 19.06 -13.90 -1.46
C SER A 285 18.00 -12.80 -1.50
N VAL A 286 16.73 -13.14 -1.77
CA VAL A 286 15.64 -12.17 -1.81
C VAL A 286 15.41 -11.53 -0.43
N ILE A 287 15.45 -12.31 0.65
CA ILE A 287 15.33 -11.78 2.01
C ILE A 287 16.48 -10.81 2.33
N GLU A 288 17.68 -11.06 1.82
CA GLU A 288 18.83 -10.15 2.00
C GLU A 288 18.68 -8.87 1.17
N ILE A 289 18.16 -8.97 -0.05
CA ILE A 289 17.90 -7.84 -0.95
C ILE A 289 16.83 -6.88 -0.40
N LEU A 290 15.82 -7.42 0.30
CA LEU A 290 14.69 -6.65 0.81
C LEU A 290 14.93 -6.04 2.20
N LYS A 291 16.04 -6.40 2.86
CA LYS A 291 16.46 -5.78 4.14
C LYS A 291 17.17 -4.44 3.90
#